data_62b7db5d6f15b30e16d7beb69d3629f3
#
_entry.id   62b7db5d6f15b30e16d7beb69d3629f3
#
_cell.length_a   1.000
_cell.length_b   1.000
_cell.length_c   1.000
_cell.angle_alpha   90.00
_cell.angle_beta   90.00
_cell.angle_gamma   90.00
#
_symmetry.space_group_name_H-M   'P 1'
#
loop_
_entity.id
_entity.type
_entity.pdbx_description
1 polymer ?
#
loop_
_entity_poly.entity_id
_entity_poly.type
_entity_poly.pdbx_seq_one_letter_code
_entity_poly.pdbx_strand_id
1 'polypeptide(L)'
;MSILNEYFEKIYYINLERRKDRNQECIDELKKYNIIAERLEAVDGNLLDRNNWTHSMGNLGCVNSHLNLIIKAKENNYKNVLILED
;
A
#
# COMPACT_ATOMS: atom_id res chain seq x y z
N MET A 1 19.16 3.03 -7.08
CA MET A 1 17.76 3.54 -6.89
C MET A 1 17.20 4.01 -8.23
N SER A 2 15.89 3.91 -8.37
CA SER A 2 15.19 4.39 -9.56
C SER A 2 14.95 5.90 -9.49
N ILE A 3 14.55 6.48 -10.64
CA ILE A 3 14.15 7.89 -10.68
C ILE A 3 12.93 8.16 -9.79
N LEU A 4 12.07 7.13 -9.57
CA LEU A 4 10.94 7.26 -8.67
C LEU A 4 11.39 7.51 -7.23
N ASN A 5 12.48 6.87 -6.80
CA ASN A 5 13.04 7.08 -5.46
C ASN A 5 13.66 8.45 -5.31
N GLU A 6 14.10 9.07 -6.41
CA GLU A 6 14.61 10.44 -6.39
C GLU A 6 13.49 11.46 -6.28
N TYR A 7 12.34 11.19 -6.92
CA TYR A 7 11.21 12.09 -6.93
C TYR A 7 10.36 11.99 -5.66
N PHE A 8 10.05 10.76 -5.23
CA PHE A 8 9.22 10.53 -4.05
C PHE A 8 10.08 10.31 -2.82
N GLU A 9 9.74 10.99 -1.74
CA GLU A 9 10.45 10.85 -0.46
C GLU A 9 10.27 9.45 0.12
N LYS A 10 9.07 8.86 -0.09
CA LYS A 10 8.78 7.50 0.36
C LYS A 10 7.89 6.81 -0.66
N ILE A 11 8.16 5.53 -0.89
CA ILE A 11 7.34 4.67 -1.76
C ILE A 11 6.86 3.49 -0.93
N TYR A 12 5.56 3.25 -0.97
CA TYR A 12 4.92 2.12 -0.29
C TYR A 12 4.21 1.25 -1.31
N TYR A 13 4.13 -0.06 -1.03
CA TYR A 13 3.19 -0.91 -1.73
C TYR A 13 2.31 -1.65 -0.73
N ILE A 14 1.03 -1.78 -1.07
CA ILE A 14 0.01 -2.37 -0.21
C ILE A 14 -0.23 -3.81 -0.67
N ASN A 15 -0.18 -4.75 0.28
CA ASN A 15 -0.37 -6.17 -0.01
C ASN A 15 -1.08 -6.85 1.17
N LEU A 16 -2.10 -7.67 0.85
CA LEU A 16 -2.78 -8.50 1.83
C LEU A 16 -1.88 -9.64 2.30
N GLU A 17 -1.86 -9.90 3.60
CA GLU A 17 -1.03 -10.94 4.20
C GLU A 17 -1.28 -12.32 3.57
N ARG A 18 -2.52 -12.64 3.26
CA ARG A 18 -2.88 -13.93 2.66
C ARG A 18 -2.45 -14.07 1.19
N ARG A 19 -2.08 -12.98 0.55
CA ARG A 19 -1.67 -12.97 -0.87
C ARG A 19 -0.15 -12.94 -0.99
N LYS A 20 0.49 -13.99 -0.49
CA LYS A 20 1.96 -14.11 -0.56
C LYS A 20 2.46 -14.23 -1.99
N ASP A 21 1.67 -14.79 -2.88
CA ASP A 21 1.95 -14.88 -4.30
C ASP A 21 2.08 -13.49 -4.93
N ARG A 22 1.14 -12.61 -4.63
CA ARG A 22 1.14 -11.23 -5.13
C ARG A 22 2.29 -10.43 -4.54
N ASN A 23 2.62 -10.68 -3.27
CA ASN A 23 3.75 -10.04 -2.63
C ASN A 23 5.06 -10.40 -3.35
N GLN A 24 5.26 -11.67 -3.67
CA GLN A 24 6.47 -12.10 -4.37
C GLN A 24 6.56 -11.51 -5.77
N GLU A 25 5.45 -11.46 -6.50
CA GLU A 25 5.39 -10.80 -7.80
C GLU A 25 5.81 -9.33 -7.71
N CYS A 26 5.30 -8.65 -6.69
CA CYS A 26 5.61 -7.24 -6.47
C CYS A 26 7.08 -7.02 -6.15
N ILE A 27 7.64 -7.86 -5.26
CA ILE A 27 9.07 -7.81 -4.91
C ILE A 27 9.93 -7.98 -6.16
N ASP A 28 9.59 -8.95 -7.01
CA ASP A 28 10.35 -9.23 -8.24
C ASP A 28 10.30 -8.04 -9.21
N GLU A 29 9.13 -7.44 -9.38
CA GLU A 29 8.96 -6.27 -10.25
C GLU A 29 9.72 -5.04 -9.71
N LEU A 30 9.64 -4.79 -8.42
CA LEU A 30 10.36 -3.68 -7.79
C LEU A 30 11.87 -3.84 -7.97
N LYS A 31 12.38 -5.04 -7.80
CA LYS A 31 13.79 -5.37 -8.02
C LYS A 31 14.20 -5.12 -9.46
N LYS A 32 13.37 -5.53 -10.40
CA LYS A 32 13.63 -5.40 -11.84
C LYS A 32 13.86 -3.94 -12.23
N TYR A 33 13.13 -3.02 -11.63
CA TYR A 33 13.24 -1.60 -11.92
C TYR A 33 14.04 -0.80 -10.89
N ASN A 34 14.71 -1.48 -9.97
CA ASN A 34 15.54 -0.87 -8.91
C ASN A 34 14.76 0.12 -8.04
N ILE A 35 13.49 -0.17 -7.80
CA ILE A 35 12.63 0.66 -6.94
C ILE A 35 12.74 0.15 -5.51
N ILE A 36 13.02 1.07 -4.58
CA ILE A 36 13.04 0.77 -3.15
C ILE A 36 11.68 1.20 -2.57
N ALA A 37 10.92 0.23 -2.09
CA ALA A 37 9.59 0.48 -1.54
C ALA A 37 9.41 -0.33 -0.25
N GLU A 38 8.63 0.23 0.68
CA GLU A 38 8.28 -0.46 1.91
C GLU A 38 6.91 -1.11 1.75
N ARG A 39 6.81 -2.37 2.14
CA ARG A 39 5.54 -3.07 2.17
C ARG A 39 4.69 -2.60 3.34
N LEU A 40 3.42 -2.35 3.08
CA LEU A 40 2.44 -2.16 4.14
C LEU A 40 1.37 -3.23 4.03
N GLU A 41 1.00 -3.78 5.17
CA GLU A 41 -0.05 -4.77 5.24
C GLU A 41 -1.39 -4.11 4.94
N ALA A 42 -2.09 -4.62 3.93
CA ALA A 42 -3.42 -4.12 3.57
C ALA A 42 -4.44 -4.54 4.62
N VAL A 43 -5.43 -3.68 4.83
CA VAL A 43 -6.58 -4.03 5.67
C VAL A 43 -7.47 -4.99 4.88
N ASP A 44 -7.73 -6.17 5.44
CA ASP A 44 -8.64 -7.13 4.82
C ASP A 44 -10.08 -6.72 5.12
N GLY A 45 -10.77 -6.23 4.09
CA GLY A 45 -12.14 -5.76 4.22
C GLY A 45 -13.12 -6.81 4.75
N ASN A 46 -12.81 -8.10 4.51
CA ASN A 46 -13.66 -9.20 5.00
C ASN A 46 -13.65 -9.32 6.52
N LEU A 47 -12.66 -8.73 7.18
CA LEU A 47 -12.55 -8.74 8.64
C LEU A 47 -13.17 -7.52 9.30
N LEU A 48 -13.71 -6.59 8.51
CA LEU A 48 -14.28 -5.34 8.99
C LEU A 48 -15.80 -5.44 9.12
N ASP A 49 -16.38 -4.69 10.06
CA ASP A 49 -17.81 -4.54 10.16
C ASP A 49 -18.30 -3.63 9.02
N ARG A 50 -19.42 -4.05 8.42
CA ARG A 50 -20.00 -3.28 7.32
C ARG A 50 -20.51 -1.91 7.78
N ASN A 51 -21.12 -1.83 8.94
CA ASN A 51 -21.81 -0.63 9.41
C ASN A 51 -22.74 -0.12 8.30
N ASN A 52 -22.62 1.13 7.88
CA ASN A 52 -23.47 1.67 6.82
C ASN A 52 -22.79 1.65 5.45
N TRP A 53 -21.75 0.81 5.31
CA TRP A 53 -21.02 0.70 4.04
C TRP A 53 -21.87 0.00 2.99
N THR A 54 -22.10 0.65 1.87
CA THR A 54 -22.99 0.16 0.80
C THR A 54 -22.26 -0.53 -0.36
N HIS A 55 -20.93 -0.45 -0.39
CA HIS A 55 -20.09 -1.07 -1.42
C HIS A 55 -19.54 -2.42 -0.94
N SER A 56 -18.65 -3.02 -1.72
CA SER A 56 -18.03 -4.28 -1.35
C SER A 56 -17.12 -4.11 -0.13
N MET A 57 -16.94 -5.20 0.64
CA MET A 57 -16.03 -5.18 1.79
C MET A 57 -14.57 -5.04 1.35
N GLY A 58 -14.25 -5.52 0.13
CA GLY A 58 -12.92 -5.30 -0.46
C GLY A 58 -12.62 -3.81 -0.66
N ASN A 59 -13.60 -3.06 -1.12
CA ASN A 59 -13.45 -1.61 -1.27
C ASN A 59 -13.25 -0.92 0.08
N LEU A 60 -13.94 -1.38 1.11
CA LEU A 60 -13.77 -0.84 2.45
C LEU A 60 -12.35 -1.08 2.97
N GLY A 61 -11.82 -2.28 2.76
CA GLY A 61 -10.44 -2.60 3.11
C GLY A 61 -9.44 -1.71 2.39
N CYS A 62 -9.66 -1.49 1.10
CA CYS A 62 -8.80 -0.61 0.29
C CYS A 62 -8.81 0.82 0.81
N VAL A 63 -9.98 1.39 1.11
CA VAL A 63 -10.11 2.74 1.67
C VAL A 63 -9.37 2.85 2.99
N ASN A 64 -9.54 1.87 3.88
CA ASN A 64 -8.85 1.87 5.17
C ASN A 64 -7.33 1.76 5.02
N SER A 65 -6.85 0.95 4.07
CA SER A 65 -5.42 0.81 3.82
C SER A 65 -4.80 2.14 3.37
N HIS A 66 -5.44 2.82 2.44
CA HIS A 66 -4.96 4.12 1.97
C HIS A 66 -5.02 5.18 3.05
N LEU A 67 -6.09 5.19 3.85
CA LEU A 67 -6.22 6.15 4.95
C LEU A 67 -5.10 5.96 5.97
N ASN A 68 -4.80 4.72 6.35
CA ASN A 68 -3.70 4.41 7.28
C ASN A 68 -2.36 4.92 6.75
N LEU A 69 -2.14 4.79 5.44
CA LEU A 69 -0.93 5.29 4.78
C LEU A 69 -0.82 6.80 4.83
N ILE A 70 -1.92 7.50 4.55
CA ILE A 70 -1.95 8.96 4.58
C ILE A 70 -1.63 9.47 5.98
N ILE A 71 -2.21 8.83 7.00
CA ILE A 71 -1.94 9.18 8.41
C ILE A 71 -0.45 8.96 8.72
N LYS A 72 0.10 7.82 8.32
CA LYS A 72 1.51 7.49 8.56
C LYS A 72 2.44 8.49 7.87
N ALA A 73 2.14 8.86 6.62
CA ALA A 73 2.93 9.83 5.89
C ALA A 73 2.91 11.19 6.57
N LYS A 74 1.77 11.60 7.06
CA LYS A 74 1.60 12.87 7.80
C LYS A 74 2.40 12.86 9.09
N GLU A 75 2.35 11.76 9.84
CA GLU A 75 3.08 11.62 11.11
C GLU A 75 4.59 11.68 10.90
N ASN A 76 5.07 11.17 9.76
CA ASN A 76 6.49 11.20 9.42
C ASN A 76 6.93 12.45 8.67
N ASN A 77 6.00 13.36 8.39
CA ASN A 77 6.26 14.62 7.68
C ASN A 77 6.89 14.44 6.29
N TYR A 78 6.49 13.38 5.58
CA TYR A 78 6.96 13.18 4.20
C TYR A 78 6.36 14.24 3.28
N LYS A 79 7.16 14.78 2.40
CA LYS A 79 6.72 15.81 1.43
C LYS A 79 5.79 15.21 0.39
N ASN A 80 6.11 14.01 -0.08
CA ASN A 80 5.29 13.29 -1.04
C ASN A 80 5.53 11.79 -0.88
N VAL A 81 4.52 11.01 -1.19
CA VAL A 81 4.62 9.55 -1.14
C VAL A 81 3.98 8.97 -2.39
N LEU A 82 4.51 7.85 -2.84
CA LEU A 82 3.89 7.05 -3.90
C LEU A 82 3.32 5.78 -3.27
N ILE A 83 2.07 5.47 -3.57
CA ILE A 83 1.39 4.29 -3.06
C ILE A 83 1.11 3.37 -4.24
N LEU A 84 1.68 2.17 -4.18
CA LEU A 84 1.47 1.13 -5.18
C LEU A 84 0.60 0.03 -4.61
N GLU A 85 -0.21 -0.59 -5.45
CA GLU A 85 -0.99 -1.78 -5.09
C GLU A 85 -0.40 -2.99 -5.78
N ASP A 86 -0.48 -4.14 -5.12
CA ASP A 86 0.04 -5.39 -5.67
C ASP A 86 -0.77 -5.92 -6.86
#